data_5f5c2a9bdcfc7e1085d2f4f19d11aeef
#
_entry.id   5f5c2a9bdcfc7e1085d2f4f19d11aeef
#
_cell.length_a   1.000
_cell.length_b   1.000
_cell.length_c   1.000
_cell.angle_alpha   90.00
_cell.angle_beta   90.00
_cell.angle_gamma   90.00
#
_symmetry.space_group_name_H-M   'P 1'
#
loop_
_entity.id
_entity.type
_entity.pdbx_description
1 polymer ?
#
loop_
_entity_poly.entity_id
_entity_poly.type
_entity_poly.pdbx_seq_one_letter_code
_entity_poly.pdbx_strand_id
1 'polypeptide(L)'
;MDRRFLLKSAAATSLALGLYRPSAQASIPEHNWEKYDWGGGPPVPDRLYQGPFPQYGPCAVVPDSDVSMVTTPSNDIVPNFGMGLIVYASDDTGPLRLPGQSTEQTLEDLIKLPFAQKIYIRPNWRDVQKQPGRLDFPEWWKITFDLARRYDKRVGFRVMLENPDSPDPGMPDFLIDKVPYVKLKGEWKGNPAEMRYRKDNRVPRYDYPAYQAAFRELNELLAAELNGHPQVEFMDTMMYGFWGEGHTWPFEGNPFPSNLVAEQTCAAMFDLQLRLWTKTPLATNTQPDFSNVGNAELLDRTMRSHNWLRTDTIFIENTQIEALSNRPPWAAALCEVGFSTGDPKELRTDEDGITYNEQIISHAADVGVNYLSLWSWHNQSAANILSYYDKFPGPIDQIAREIGYRVRPSFLWTFKRDGVPGLVVGLANDGIAAVPGVLRLSVLNKEDKVLVSGCVDPGYPKPTGIHQAMLTLPAGSQWEGLRLRAELEVKGVRYPLRWACRQRVNPDGTLSLRHNYNPDQPLV
;
A
#
# COMPACT_ATOMS: atom_id res chain seq x y z
N MET A 1 -17.53 -19.99 2.44
CA MET A 1 -18.78 -19.69 3.16
C MET A 1 -19.81 -19.24 2.13
N ASP A 2 -20.93 -19.93 2.03
CA ASP A 2 -21.94 -19.66 1.00
C ASP A 2 -22.56 -18.27 1.20
N ARG A 3 -22.51 -17.42 0.18
CA ARG A 3 -23.12 -16.09 0.13
C ARG A 3 -24.61 -16.11 0.55
N ARG A 4 -25.29 -17.21 0.28
CA ARG A 4 -26.69 -17.44 0.70
C ARG A 4 -26.86 -17.54 2.21
N PHE A 5 -25.82 -17.96 2.92
CA PHE A 5 -25.84 -18.03 4.38
C PHE A 5 -25.70 -16.63 5.01
N LEU A 6 -24.84 -15.80 4.44
CA LEU A 6 -24.68 -14.39 4.88
C LEU A 6 -25.95 -13.56 4.64
N LEU A 7 -26.58 -13.72 3.48
CA LEU A 7 -27.85 -13.04 3.20
C LEU A 7 -29.00 -13.53 4.09
N LYS A 8 -29.04 -14.82 4.43
CA LYS A 8 -30.03 -15.34 5.40
C LYS A 8 -29.77 -14.84 6.81
N SER A 9 -28.52 -14.70 7.22
CA SER A 9 -28.13 -14.12 8.52
C SER A 9 -28.47 -12.63 8.59
N ALA A 10 -28.21 -11.88 7.54
CA ALA A 10 -28.56 -10.46 7.46
C ALA A 10 -30.11 -10.26 7.43
N ALA A 11 -30.82 -11.10 6.71
CA ALA A 11 -32.30 -11.06 6.71
C ALA A 11 -32.89 -11.45 8.06
N ALA A 12 -32.29 -12.44 8.75
CA ALA A 12 -32.73 -12.82 10.10
C ALA A 12 -32.46 -11.70 11.13
N THR A 13 -31.32 -11.00 11.01
CA THR A 13 -31.01 -9.86 11.88
C THR A 13 -31.94 -8.67 11.59
N SER A 14 -32.30 -8.44 10.34
CA SER A 14 -33.25 -7.40 9.96
C SER A 14 -34.67 -7.72 10.42
N LEU A 15 -35.08 -9.00 10.40
CA LEU A 15 -36.35 -9.42 10.96
C LEU A 15 -36.39 -9.35 12.50
N ALA A 16 -35.26 -9.65 13.17
CA ALA A 16 -35.16 -9.52 14.61
C ALA A 16 -35.22 -8.06 15.08
N LEU A 17 -34.63 -7.15 14.32
CA LEU A 17 -34.71 -5.71 14.56
C LEU A 17 -36.11 -5.15 14.24
N GLY A 18 -36.83 -5.74 13.27
CA GLY A 18 -38.21 -5.38 12.94
C GLY A 18 -39.25 -5.84 13.94
N LEU A 19 -38.92 -6.80 14.81
CA LEU A 19 -39.83 -7.33 15.85
C LEU A 19 -39.61 -6.65 17.21
N TYR A 20 -38.53 -5.92 17.39
CA TYR A 20 -38.35 -5.06 18.55
C TYR A 20 -39.11 -3.74 18.31
N ARG A 21 -40.42 -3.79 18.41
CA ARG A 21 -41.18 -2.58 18.72
C ARG A 21 -40.94 -2.29 20.19
N PRO A 22 -40.28 -1.17 20.55
CA PRO A 22 -40.33 -0.70 21.92
C PRO A 22 -41.80 -0.48 22.22
N SER A 23 -42.34 -1.14 23.25
CA SER A 23 -43.73 -1.06 23.71
C SER A 23 -44.06 0.26 24.46
N ALA A 24 -43.31 1.24 24.25
CA ALA A 24 -43.63 2.64 24.35
C ALA A 24 -42.96 3.28 23.15
N GLN A 25 -43.71 3.66 22.15
CA GLN A 25 -43.36 4.92 21.52
C GLN A 25 -43.39 5.97 22.66
N ALA A 26 -42.33 6.03 23.44
CA ALA A 26 -41.86 7.31 23.82
C ALA A 26 -41.81 8.03 22.46
N SER A 27 -42.80 8.87 22.18
CA SER A 27 -42.70 9.84 21.13
C SER A 27 -41.28 10.37 21.31
N ILE A 28 -40.39 10.00 20.37
CA ILE A 28 -39.17 10.80 20.18
C ILE A 28 -39.80 12.16 20.12
N PRO A 29 -39.59 13.05 21.14
CA PRO A 29 -40.21 14.37 21.11
C PRO A 29 -39.88 14.85 19.72
N GLU A 30 -40.90 15.27 18.93
CA GLU A 30 -40.62 15.90 17.66
C GLU A 30 -39.48 16.83 17.97
N HIS A 31 -38.29 16.44 17.59
CA HIS A 31 -37.12 17.25 17.76
C HIS A 31 -37.43 18.43 16.87
N ASN A 32 -38.05 19.40 17.47
CA ASN A 32 -38.15 20.70 16.88
C ASN A 32 -36.71 21.22 16.85
N TRP A 33 -36.01 20.88 15.79
CA TRP A 33 -34.65 21.33 15.52
C TRP A 33 -34.53 22.83 15.56
N GLU A 34 -35.65 23.55 15.38
CA GLU A 34 -35.78 24.98 15.57
C GLU A 34 -35.64 25.42 17.03
N LYS A 35 -35.86 24.53 18.00
CA LYS A 35 -35.68 24.81 19.44
C LYS A 35 -34.31 24.37 19.96
N TYR A 36 -33.55 23.63 19.22
CA TYR A 36 -32.15 23.41 19.55
C TYR A 36 -31.41 24.67 19.19
N ASP A 37 -31.16 25.45 20.20
CA ASP A 37 -30.19 26.52 20.12
C ASP A 37 -28.80 25.86 20.04
N TRP A 38 -28.42 25.50 18.84
CA TRP A 38 -27.06 25.07 18.51
C TRP A 38 -26.08 26.27 18.61
N GLY A 39 -26.52 27.32 19.31
CA GLY A 39 -25.74 28.50 19.62
C GLY A 39 -25.61 29.45 18.48
N GLY A 40 -26.49 29.54 17.55
CA GLY A 40 -26.23 30.56 16.66
C GLY A 40 -26.94 30.71 15.37
N GLY A 41 -28.07 30.30 15.31
CA GLY A 41 -28.81 30.73 14.17
C GLY A 41 -29.46 29.61 13.40
N PRO A 42 -30.29 29.95 12.44
CA PRO A 42 -31.01 28.97 11.65
C PRO A 42 -30.03 28.05 10.96
N PRO A 43 -30.36 26.74 10.84
CA PRO A 43 -29.57 25.82 10.04
C PRO A 43 -29.32 26.45 8.68
N VAL A 44 -28.08 26.45 8.23
CA VAL A 44 -27.69 27.02 6.93
C VAL A 44 -28.44 26.21 5.86
N PRO A 45 -29.37 26.84 5.12
CA PRO A 45 -30.35 26.08 4.32
C PRO A 45 -29.69 25.29 3.22
N ASP A 46 -28.63 25.73 2.63
CA ASP A 46 -28.14 25.20 1.36
C ASP A 46 -26.73 24.65 1.42
N ARG A 47 -26.41 23.93 2.48
CA ARG A 47 -25.21 23.09 2.44
C ARG A 47 -23.99 23.83 1.87
N LEU A 48 -23.66 24.96 2.47
CA LEU A 48 -22.48 25.75 2.09
C LEU A 48 -21.18 24.93 2.16
N TYR A 49 -21.22 23.74 2.72
CA TYR A 49 -20.13 22.78 2.72
C TYR A 49 -20.64 21.39 2.41
N GLN A 50 -19.85 20.73 1.61
CA GLN A 50 -20.08 19.36 1.24
C GLN A 50 -19.27 18.46 2.19
N GLY A 51 -19.78 18.30 3.37
CA GLY A 51 -19.24 17.37 4.35
C GLY A 51 -20.33 16.41 4.79
N PRO A 52 -19.99 15.34 5.54
CA PRO A 52 -20.98 14.41 6.05
C PRO A 52 -21.92 15.02 7.10
N PHE A 53 -21.63 16.23 7.56
CA PHE A 53 -22.45 16.98 8.51
C PHE A 53 -22.88 18.35 7.96
N PRO A 54 -23.58 18.38 6.83
CA PRO A 54 -23.97 19.64 6.19
C PRO A 54 -24.92 20.50 7.02
N GLN A 55 -25.56 19.91 8.03
CA GLN A 55 -26.43 20.61 8.97
C GLN A 55 -25.68 21.35 10.06
N TYR A 56 -24.39 21.06 10.25
CA TYR A 56 -23.56 21.78 11.21
C TYR A 56 -22.80 22.84 10.46
N GLY A 57 -23.31 24.05 10.51
CA GLY A 57 -22.56 25.22 10.18
C GLY A 57 -21.30 25.34 11.05
N PRO A 58 -20.46 26.35 10.79
CA PRO A 58 -19.39 26.69 11.71
C PRO A 58 -19.98 26.75 13.08
N CYS A 59 -19.54 25.85 13.92
CA CYS A 59 -20.29 25.47 15.10
C CYS A 59 -20.51 26.65 15.98
N ALA A 60 -21.71 26.95 16.22
CA ALA A 60 -22.16 27.91 17.21
C ALA A 60 -21.62 27.65 18.62
N VAL A 61 -21.16 26.44 18.91
CA VAL A 61 -20.44 26.12 20.16
C VAL A 61 -19.04 26.75 20.19
N VAL A 62 -18.54 27.23 19.05
CA VAL A 62 -17.26 27.95 18.97
C VAL A 62 -17.53 29.36 18.45
N PRO A 63 -17.65 30.35 19.33
CA PRO A 63 -17.80 31.75 18.92
C PRO A 63 -16.69 32.17 17.96
N ASP A 64 -16.98 33.06 17.04
CA ASP A 64 -16.04 33.56 16.04
C ASP A 64 -15.49 32.45 15.13
N SER A 65 -16.31 31.50 14.76
CA SER A 65 -15.94 30.47 13.81
C SER A 65 -16.45 30.78 12.40
N ASP A 66 -15.67 30.40 11.39
CA ASP A 66 -16.02 30.59 9.98
C ASP A 66 -15.50 29.44 9.12
N VAL A 67 -16.23 29.11 8.06
CA VAL A 67 -15.76 28.13 7.06
C VAL A 67 -14.71 28.77 6.19
N SER A 68 -13.50 28.28 6.27
CA SER A 68 -12.37 28.80 5.52
C SER A 68 -12.22 28.12 4.16
N MET A 69 -12.57 26.85 4.07
CA MET A 69 -12.45 26.07 2.84
C MET A 69 -13.36 24.84 2.88
N VAL A 70 -13.87 24.47 1.71
CA VAL A 70 -14.46 23.16 1.42
C VAL A 70 -13.80 22.64 0.16
N THR A 71 -13.44 21.37 0.13
CA THR A 71 -12.83 20.77 -1.06
C THR A 71 -13.73 19.67 -1.65
N THR A 72 -13.54 19.40 -2.94
CA THR A 72 -14.17 18.30 -3.66
C THR A 72 -13.12 17.28 -4.07
N PRO A 73 -13.47 15.98 -4.13
CA PRO A 73 -12.56 14.92 -4.56
C PRO A 73 -12.00 15.18 -5.97
N SER A 74 -10.73 14.87 -6.18
CA SER A 74 -10.13 14.81 -7.52
C SER A 74 -10.31 13.40 -8.11
N ASN A 75 -10.43 13.32 -9.43
CA ASN A 75 -10.37 12.06 -10.18
C ASN A 75 -8.97 11.80 -10.75
N ASP A 76 -7.98 12.61 -10.42
CA ASP A 76 -6.63 12.40 -10.91
C ASP A 76 -5.94 11.24 -10.21
N ILE A 77 -4.97 10.64 -10.87
CA ILE A 77 -4.05 9.71 -10.22
C ILE A 77 -3.16 10.53 -9.27
N VAL A 78 -3.21 10.22 -7.98
CA VAL A 78 -2.46 10.93 -6.94
C VAL A 78 -1.38 10.00 -6.39
N PRO A 79 -0.12 10.09 -6.87
CA PRO A 79 0.95 9.23 -6.41
C PRO A 79 1.50 9.74 -5.07
N ASN A 80 1.18 9.02 -3.99
CA ASN A 80 1.73 9.26 -2.66
C ASN A 80 2.66 8.09 -2.24
N PHE A 81 3.48 8.30 -1.21
CA PHE A 81 4.20 7.21 -0.56
C PHE A 81 3.21 6.27 0.14
N GLY A 82 3.50 4.99 0.14
CA GLY A 82 2.63 4.03 0.83
C GLY A 82 1.39 3.59 0.03
N MET A 83 1.36 3.80 -1.29
CA MET A 83 0.23 3.41 -2.15
C MET A 83 0.59 3.40 -3.63
N GLY A 84 -0.18 2.67 -4.41
CA GLY A 84 -0.18 2.78 -5.87
C GLY A 84 -0.18 1.47 -6.63
N LEU A 85 -0.42 1.54 -7.94
CA LEU A 85 -0.22 0.41 -8.82
C LEU A 85 1.28 0.18 -9.06
N ILE A 86 1.67 -1.08 -9.00
CA ILE A 86 3.05 -1.53 -9.15
C ILE A 86 3.18 -2.18 -10.52
N VAL A 87 4.16 -1.73 -11.29
CA VAL A 87 4.57 -2.37 -12.55
C VAL A 87 5.92 -3.04 -12.35
N TYR A 88 6.03 -4.27 -12.79
CA TYR A 88 7.28 -5.01 -12.74
C TYR A 88 8.23 -4.55 -13.83
N ALA A 89 9.49 -4.33 -13.49
CA ALA A 89 10.58 -4.07 -14.43
C ALA A 89 11.40 -5.34 -14.72
N SER A 90 11.17 -6.41 -13.97
CA SER A 90 11.79 -7.71 -14.16
C SER A 90 10.78 -8.83 -13.98
N ASP A 91 11.01 -9.94 -14.68
CA ASP A 91 10.45 -11.23 -14.31
C ASP A 91 11.43 -12.01 -13.41
N ASP A 92 11.17 -13.29 -13.21
CA ASP A 92 12.02 -14.16 -12.39
C ASP A 92 13.35 -14.51 -13.06
N THR A 93 13.52 -14.19 -14.33
CA THR A 93 14.73 -14.51 -15.11
C THR A 93 15.59 -13.28 -15.40
N GLY A 94 15.11 -12.08 -15.10
CA GLY A 94 15.82 -10.83 -15.31
C GLY A 94 14.93 -9.67 -15.78
N PRO A 95 15.51 -8.64 -16.42
CA PRO A 95 14.74 -7.47 -16.85
C PRO A 95 13.74 -7.83 -17.96
N LEU A 96 12.57 -7.22 -17.90
CA LEU A 96 11.58 -7.33 -18.97
C LEU A 96 12.13 -6.72 -20.26
N ARG A 97 11.82 -7.33 -21.40
CA ARG A 97 12.30 -6.92 -22.71
C ARG A 97 11.20 -7.00 -23.77
N LEU A 98 11.20 -6.02 -24.66
CA LEU A 98 10.44 -6.07 -25.90
C LEU A 98 11.36 -6.48 -27.07
N PRO A 99 10.88 -7.27 -28.01
CA PRO A 99 11.65 -7.63 -29.19
C PRO A 99 12.16 -6.39 -29.94
N GLY A 100 13.45 -6.37 -30.24
CA GLY A 100 14.08 -5.27 -30.98
C GLY A 100 14.40 -4.00 -30.17
N GLN A 101 14.08 -3.99 -28.87
CA GLN A 101 14.42 -2.88 -27.99
C GLN A 101 15.59 -3.20 -27.05
N SER A 102 16.31 -2.19 -26.61
CA SER A 102 17.22 -2.30 -25.49
C SER A 102 16.44 -2.48 -24.18
N THR A 103 17.14 -2.96 -23.13
CA THR A 103 16.56 -3.03 -21.78
C THR A 103 16.07 -1.65 -21.31
N GLU A 104 16.86 -0.60 -21.51
CA GLU A 104 16.50 0.76 -21.11
C GLU A 104 15.23 1.25 -21.81
N GLN A 105 15.12 1.04 -23.12
CA GLN A 105 13.92 1.44 -23.88
C GLN A 105 12.66 0.72 -23.39
N THR A 106 12.72 -0.61 -23.18
CA THR A 106 11.59 -1.38 -22.67
C THR A 106 11.17 -0.93 -21.27
N LEU A 107 12.13 -0.76 -20.37
CA LEU A 107 11.85 -0.32 -19.01
C LEU A 107 11.31 1.10 -18.99
N GLU A 108 11.81 1.98 -19.86
CA GLU A 108 11.28 3.33 -19.99
C GLU A 108 9.83 3.34 -20.47
N ASP A 109 9.48 2.52 -21.46
CA ASP A 109 8.10 2.39 -21.95
C ASP A 109 7.13 1.91 -20.86
N LEU A 110 7.55 0.96 -20.03
CA LEU A 110 6.77 0.49 -18.88
C LEU A 110 6.63 1.55 -17.79
N ILE A 111 7.72 2.23 -17.45
CA ILE A 111 7.76 3.21 -16.38
C ILE A 111 6.95 4.47 -16.71
N LYS A 112 6.87 4.83 -17.99
CA LYS A 112 6.07 5.97 -18.48
C LYS A 112 4.57 5.75 -18.43
N LEU A 113 4.09 4.51 -18.31
CA LEU A 113 2.66 4.25 -18.30
C LEU A 113 1.97 5.11 -17.21
N PRO A 114 0.82 5.72 -17.54
CA PRO A 114 0.17 6.67 -16.63
C PRO A 114 -0.25 6.04 -15.31
N PHE A 115 -0.57 4.76 -15.32
CA PHE A 115 -0.93 4.00 -14.13
C PHE A 115 0.28 3.43 -13.36
N ALA A 116 1.47 3.38 -13.94
CA ALA A 116 2.67 2.87 -13.29
C ALA A 116 3.13 3.86 -12.20
N GLN A 117 2.56 3.74 -11.01
CA GLN A 117 2.88 4.62 -9.89
C GLN A 117 4.14 4.20 -9.16
N LYS A 118 4.38 2.90 -9.10
CA LYS A 118 5.55 2.27 -8.47
C LYS A 118 6.15 1.24 -9.42
N ILE A 119 7.43 0.99 -9.25
CA ILE A 119 8.18 -0.01 -10.01
C ILE A 119 8.62 -1.10 -9.04
N TYR A 120 8.64 -2.34 -9.51
CA TYR A 120 9.10 -3.46 -8.71
C TYR A 120 10.14 -4.29 -9.43
N ILE A 121 11.15 -4.72 -8.70
CA ILE A 121 12.25 -5.56 -9.18
C ILE A 121 12.57 -6.65 -8.18
N ARG A 122 12.95 -7.83 -8.69
CA ARG A 122 13.34 -8.99 -7.86
C ARG A 122 14.52 -9.77 -8.46
N PRO A 123 15.78 -9.29 -8.25
CA PRO A 123 16.96 -10.03 -8.65
C PRO A 123 17.23 -11.22 -7.74
N ASN A 124 17.98 -12.20 -8.23
CA ASN A 124 18.52 -13.25 -7.39
C ASN A 124 19.65 -12.72 -6.51
N TRP A 125 19.89 -13.35 -5.36
CA TRP A 125 21.02 -13.01 -4.50
C TRP A 125 22.37 -13.06 -5.25
N ARG A 126 22.60 -14.10 -6.06
CA ARG A 126 23.82 -14.23 -6.86
C ARG A 126 24.08 -13.07 -7.81
N ASP A 127 23.01 -12.38 -8.23
CA ASP A 127 23.13 -11.27 -9.18
C ASP A 127 23.54 -9.97 -8.49
N VAL A 128 23.19 -9.80 -7.23
CA VAL A 128 23.45 -8.58 -6.45
C VAL A 128 24.69 -8.69 -5.55
N GLN A 129 25.18 -9.90 -5.27
CA GLN A 129 26.38 -10.12 -4.46
C GLN A 129 27.23 -11.25 -5.05
N LYS A 130 28.15 -10.91 -5.94
CA LYS A 130 29.04 -11.89 -6.58
C LYS A 130 30.22 -12.33 -5.71
N GLN A 131 30.58 -11.51 -4.73
CA GLN A 131 31.70 -11.72 -3.82
C GLN A 131 31.32 -11.30 -2.40
N PRO A 132 31.91 -11.90 -1.37
CA PRO A 132 31.75 -11.43 0.00
C PRO A 132 32.15 -9.96 0.15
N GLY A 133 31.47 -9.24 1.04
CA GLY A 133 31.80 -7.90 1.46
C GLY A 133 31.38 -6.77 0.52
N ARG A 134 30.74 -7.03 -0.62
CA ARG A 134 30.30 -5.96 -1.52
C ARG A 134 29.06 -6.35 -2.33
N LEU A 135 28.26 -5.34 -2.69
CA LEU A 135 27.17 -5.47 -3.65
C LEU A 135 27.67 -5.19 -5.08
N ASP A 136 27.13 -5.95 -6.02
CA ASP A 136 27.39 -5.83 -7.46
C ASP A 136 26.05 -5.78 -8.20
N PHE A 137 25.28 -4.71 -8.02
CA PHE A 137 23.98 -4.58 -8.67
C PHE A 137 24.10 -4.72 -10.19
N PRO A 138 23.22 -5.53 -10.82
CA PRO A 138 23.21 -5.70 -12.26
C PRO A 138 22.85 -4.39 -12.97
N GLU A 139 23.28 -4.24 -14.22
CA GLU A 139 23.09 -2.99 -14.98
C GLU A 139 21.62 -2.58 -15.08
N TRP A 140 20.72 -3.54 -15.29
CA TRP A 140 19.28 -3.25 -15.37
C TRP A 140 18.69 -2.73 -14.05
N TRP A 141 19.27 -3.07 -12.89
CA TRP A 141 18.93 -2.46 -11.61
C TRP A 141 19.22 -0.96 -11.61
N LYS A 142 20.42 -0.58 -12.05
CA LYS A 142 20.84 0.84 -12.12
C LYS A 142 19.96 1.61 -13.10
N ILE A 143 19.70 1.04 -14.28
CA ILE A 143 18.78 1.61 -15.27
C ILE A 143 17.41 1.85 -14.66
N THR A 144 16.86 0.87 -13.92
CA THR A 144 15.54 1.00 -13.27
C THR A 144 15.51 2.15 -12.27
N PHE A 145 16.53 2.28 -11.42
CA PHE A 145 16.61 3.37 -10.45
C PHE A 145 16.81 4.74 -11.11
N ASP A 146 17.58 4.82 -12.19
CA ASP A 146 17.77 6.07 -12.93
C ASP A 146 16.50 6.51 -13.66
N LEU A 147 15.77 5.58 -14.26
CA LEU A 147 14.46 5.85 -14.86
C LEU A 147 13.42 6.24 -13.79
N ALA A 148 13.38 5.52 -12.67
CA ALA A 148 12.49 5.87 -11.57
C ALA A 148 12.73 7.30 -11.06
N ARG A 149 14.00 7.71 -10.95
CA ARG A 149 14.36 9.09 -10.60
C ARG A 149 13.92 10.08 -11.66
N ARG A 150 14.15 9.77 -12.95
CA ARG A 150 13.79 10.63 -14.09
C ARG A 150 12.28 10.89 -14.15
N TYR A 151 11.46 9.90 -13.80
CA TYR A 151 10.01 9.96 -13.86
C TYR A 151 9.32 10.17 -12.50
N ASP A 152 10.05 10.62 -11.48
CA ASP A 152 9.53 10.87 -10.11
C ASP A 152 8.77 9.67 -9.53
N LYS A 153 9.36 8.48 -9.68
CA LYS A 153 8.79 7.21 -9.18
C LYS A 153 9.71 6.56 -8.16
N ARG A 154 9.18 5.60 -7.42
CA ARG A 154 9.92 4.84 -6.42
C ARG A 154 9.90 3.37 -6.76
N VAL A 155 10.88 2.66 -6.21
CA VAL A 155 11.12 1.24 -6.49
C VAL A 155 10.88 0.43 -5.23
N GLY A 156 9.97 -0.54 -5.31
CA GLY A 156 9.91 -1.66 -4.38
C GLY A 156 10.80 -2.80 -4.87
N PHE A 157 11.37 -3.57 -3.97
CA PHE A 157 12.23 -4.68 -4.39
C PHE A 157 12.24 -5.85 -3.40
N ARG A 158 12.68 -7.01 -3.91
CA ARG A 158 13.03 -8.19 -3.14
C ARG A 158 14.29 -8.81 -3.73
N VAL A 159 15.16 -9.33 -2.89
CA VAL A 159 16.26 -10.21 -3.34
C VAL A 159 15.81 -11.65 -3.11
N MET A 160 15.68 -12.42 -4.18
CA MET A 160 15.28 -13.82 -4.11
C MET A 160 16.47 -14.67 -3.65
N LEU A 161 16.29 -15.36 -2.52
CA LEU A 161 17.31 -16.22 -1.93
C LEU A 161 17.48 -17.52 -2.72
N GLU A 162 16.39 -17.98 -3.32
CA GLU A 162 16.34 -19.12 -4.22
C GLU A 162 15.27 -18.89 -5.29
N ASN A 163 15.53 -19.36 -6.49
CA ASN A 163 14.66 -19.13 -7.63
C ASN A 163 14.58 -20.38 -8.52
N PRO A 164 13.43 -21.04 -8.61
CA PRO A 164 13.27 -22.24 -9.42
C PRO A 164 13.25 -21.97 -10.93
N ASP A 165 12.96 -20.72 -11.34
CA ASP A 165 12.93 -20.31 -12.75
C ASP A 165 14.33 -20.03 -13.32
N SER A 166 15.32 -19.90 -12.46
CA SER A 166 16.70 -19.72 -12.87
C SER A 166 17.38 -21.06 -13.14
N PRO A 167 18.18 -21.19 -14.19
CA PRO A 167 19.00 -22.39 -14.42
C PRO A 167 20.05 -22.60 -13.32
N ASP A 168 20.45 -21.54 -12.67
CA ASP A 168 21.43 -21.52 -11.59
C ASP A 168 20.78 -21.31 -10.23
N PRO A 169 21.39 -21.77 -9.12
CA PRO A 169 20.92 -21.46 -7.77
C PRO A 169 20.78 -19.95 -7.53
N GLY A 170 19.79 -19.54 -6.74
CA GLY A 170 19.67 -18.15 -6.30
C GLY A 170 20.81 -17.71 -5.37
N MET A 171 21.38 -18.66 -4.65
CA MET A 171 22.52 -18.46 -3.76
C MET A 171 23.82 -18.13 -4.55
N PRO A 172 24.66 -17.19 -4.07
CA PRO A 172 25.92 -16.83 -4.74
C PRO A 172 26.93 -17.98 -4.87
N ASP A 173 27.74 -17.95 -5.92
CA ASP A 173 28.73 -18.99 -6.22
C ASP A 173 29.73 -19.22 -5.08
N PHE A 174 30.11 -18.20 -4.34
CA PHE A 174 31.05 -18.32 -3.21
C PHE A 174 30.50 -19.12 -2.01
N LEU A 175 29.20 -19.49 -2.04
CA LEU A 175 28.54 -20.31 -1.02
C LEU A 175 28.22 -21.73 -1.49
N ILE A 176 28.25 -22.02 -2.78
CA ILE A 176 27.76 -23.31 -3.35
C ILE A 176 28.45 -24.50 -2.70
N ASP A 177 29.77 -24.47 -2.52
CA ASP A 177 30.54 -25.55 -1.91
C ASP A 177 30.57 -25.51 -0.38
N LYS A 178 30.02 -24.46 0.24
CA LYS A 178 30.05 -24.24 1.69
C LYS A 178 28.73 -24.55 2.38
N VAL A 179 27.64 -24.61 1.62
CA VAL A 179 26.28 -24.80 2.14
C VAL A 179 25.69 -26.07 1.56
N PRO A 180 25.29 -27.03 2.39
CA PRO A 180 24.61 -28.22 1.90
C PRO A 180 23.26 -27.90 1.25
N TYR A 181 22.87 -28.74 0.29
CA TYR A 181 21.55 -28.69 -0.32
C TYR A 181 20.64 -29.78 0.19
N VAL A 182 19.35 -29.50 0.25
CA VAL A 182 18.27 -30.46 0.52
C VAL A 182 17.51 -30.68 -0.79
N LYS A 183 17.32 -31.94 -1.16
CA LYS A 183 16.47 -32.30 -2.27
C LYS A 183 15.02 -32.40 -1.80
N LEU A 184 14.17 -31.57 -2.37
CA LEU A 184 12.72 -31.61 -2.14
C LEU A 184 12.09 -32.80 -2.90
N LYS A 185 10.89 -33.19 -2.48
CA LYS A 185 10.09 -34.25 -3.12
C LYS A 185 9.16 -33.65 -4.16
N GLY A 186 8.73 -34.54 -5.08
CA GLY A 186 7.76 -34.16 -6.09
C GLY A 186 8.42 -33.79 -7.42
N GLU A 187 7.58 -33.73 -8.42
CA GLU A 187 7.93 -33.29 -9.76
C GLU A 187 7.03 -32.12 -10.11
N TRP A 188 7.55 -31.17 -10.88
CA TRP A 188 6.74 -30.14 -11.46
C TRP A 188 5.64 -30.75 -12.32
N LYS A 189 4.38 -30.49 -11.98
CA LYS A 189 3.21 -31.00 -12.71
C LYS A 189 2.57 -29.96 -13.64
N GLY A 190 3.19 -28.80 -13.76
CA GLY A 190 2.73 -27.75 -14.66
C GLY A 190 2.98 -28.05 -16.13
N ASN A 191 2.58 -27.15 -17.00
CA ASN A 191 2.76 -27.29 -18.45
C ASN A 191 4.27 -27.35 -18.78
N PRO A 192 4.75 -28.43 -19.45
CA PRO A 192 6.15 -28.53 -19.83
C PRO A 192 6.68 -27.39 -20.70
N ALA A 193 5.79 -26.70 -21.44
CA ALA A 193 6.16 -25.55 -22.26
C ALA A 193 6.41 -24.28 -21.41
N GLU A 194 5.96 -24.27 -20.18
CA GLU A 194 6.14 -23.19 -19.19
C GLU A 194 7.33 -23.46 -18.28
N MET A 195 7.97 -24.62 -18.38
CA MET A 195 9.09 -25.03 -17.54
C MET A 195 10.35 -24.23 -17.85
N ARG A 196 10.46 -23.10 -17.18
CA ARG A 196 11.74 -22.41 -17.01
C ARG A 196 12.54 -22.97 -15.83
N TYR A 197 11.94 -23.88 -15.07
CA TYR A 197 12.46 -24.40 -13.81
C TYR A 197 13.72 -25.24 -14.01
N ARG A 198 14.63 -25.10 -13.06
CA ARG A 198 15.67 -26.09 -12.89
C ARG A 198 15.02 -27.46 -12.74
N LYS A 199 15.55 -28.44 -13.46
CA LYS A 199 15.18 -29.86 -13.25
C LYS A 199 15.56 -30.34 -11.84
N ASP A 200 16.32 -29.52 -11.14
CA ASP A 200 16.88 -29.79 -9.84
C ASP A 200 16.08 -29.06 -8.75
N ASN A 201 15.30 -29.84 -8.00
CA ASN A 201 14.48 -29.37 -6.90
C ASN A 201 15.26 -29.24 -5.58
N ARG A 202 16.55 -28.88 -5.64
CA ARG A 202 17.38 -28.67 -4.48
C ARG A 202 17.30 -27.22 -4.01
N VAL A 203 17.23 -27.07 -2.68
CA VAL A 203 17.28 -25.77 -2.00
C VAL A 203 18.40 -25.78 -0.96
N PRO A 204 19.00 -24.67 -0.60
CA PRO A 204 20.05 -24.64 0.41
C PRO A 204 19.53 -24.97 1.81
N ARG A 205 20.41 -25.44 2.68
CA ARG A 205 20.18 -25.53 4.12
C ARG A 205 20.25 -24.11 4.71
N TYR A 206 19.10 -23.47 4.83
CA TYR A 206 18.97 -22.11 5.33
C TYR A 206 19.47 -21.93 6.77
N ASP A 207 19.37 -22.97 7.60
CA ASP A 207 19.86 -23.01 8.98
C ASP A 207 21.39 -23.19 9.08
N TYR A 208 22.08 -23.44 7.98
CA TYR A 208 23.52 -23.72 8.02
C TYR A 208 24.33 -22.47 8.40
N PRO A 209 25.33 -22.57 9.29
CA PRO A 209 26.05 -21.39 9.80
C PRO A 209 26.67 -20.52 8.72
N ALA A 210 27.24 -21.10 7.65
CA ALA A 210 27.80 -20.34 6.56
C ALA A 210 26.73 -19.57 5.76
N TYR A 211 25.54 -20.16 5.59
CA TYR A 211 24.41 -19.48 4.98
C TYR A 211 23.95 -18.30 5.81
N GLN A 212 23.75 -18.53 7.11
CA GLN A 212 23.30 -17.50 8.06
C GLN A 212 24.28 -16.32 8.16
N ALA A 213 25.59 -16.59 8.15
CA ALA A 213 26.61 -15.56 8.13
C ALA A 213 26.57 -14.70 6.87
N ALA A 214 26.44 -15.34 5.71
CA ALA A 214 26.35 -14.64 4.42
C ALA A 214 25.03 -13.89 4.25
N PHE A 215 23.90 -14.46 4.73
CA PHE A 215 22.62 -13.77 4.74
C PHE A 215 22.66 -12.51 5.60
N ARG A 216 23.33 -12.55 6.75
CA ARG A 216 23.57 -11.38 7.59
C ARG A 216 24.35 -10.31 6.82
N GLU A 217 25.47 -10.70 6.20
CA GLU A 217 26.31 -9.79 5.41
C GLU A 217 25.51 -9.14 4.27
N LEU A 218 24.74 -9.93 3.52
CA LEU A 218 23.86 -9.40 2.46
C LEU A 218 22.94 -8.30 3.00
N ASN A 219 22.26 -8.58 4.13
CA ASN A 219 21.33 -7.63 4.72
C ASN A 219 22.00 -6.37 5.24
N GLU A 220 23.19 -6.50 5.85
CA GLU A 220 23.97 -5.37 6.33
C GLU A 220 24.40 -4.47 5.16
N LEU A 221 24.86 -5.06 4.06
CA LEU A 221 25.25 -4.32 2.85
C LEU A 221 24.06 -3.63 2.20
N LEU A 222 22.95 -4.35 2.00
CA LEU A 222 21.73 -3.79 1.41
C LEU A 222 21.16 -2.66 2.26
N ALA A 223 21.08 -2.86 3.58
CA ALA A 223 20.55 -1.84 4.48
C ALA A 223 21.48 -0.61 4.56
N ALA A 224 22.80 -0.79 4.50
CA ALA A 224 23.73 0.34 4.48
C ALA A 224 23.52 1.24 3.26
N GLU A 225 23.15 0.67 2.11
CA GLU A 225 22.97 1.42 0.86
C GLU A 225 21.53 1.89 0.65
N LEU A 226 20.52 1.08 1.02
CA LEU A 226 19.14 1.29 0.59
C LEU A 226 18.17 1.66 1.70
N ASN A 227 18.53 1.50 2.98
CA ASN A 227 17.61 1.82 4.09
C ASN A 227 17.41 3.33 4.25
N GLY A 228 16.27 3.82 3.78
CA GLY A 228 15.94 5.24 3.73
C GLY A 228 16.40 5.94 2.45
N HIS A 229 16.82 5.19 1.45
CA HIS A 229 17.15 5.75 0.13
C HIS A 229 15.91 6.40 -0.51
N PRO A 230 16.01 7.62 -1.08
CA PRO A 230 14.86 8.40 -1.52
C PRO A 230 14.04 7.76 -2.64
N GLN A 231 14.64 6.91 -3.48
CA GLN A 231 13.92 6.16 -4.51
C GLN A 231 13.36 4.81 -4.03
N VAL A 232 13.69 4.35 -2.83
CA VAL A 232 13.15 3.08 -2.31
C VAL A 232 11.79 3.33 -1.67
N GLU A 233 10.80 2.56 -2.10
CA GLU A 233 9.44 2.60 -1.54
C GLU A 233 9.31 1.62 -0.39
N PHE A 234 9.65 0.36 -0.62
CA PHE A 234 9.64 -0.73 0.36
C PHE A 234 10.61 -1.84 -0.07
N MET A 235 10.90 -2.74 0.84
CA MET A 235 11.54 -4.02 0.56
C MET A 235 10.63 -5.15 1.02
N ASP A 236 10.37 -6.14 0.17
CA ASP A 236 9.76 -7.38 0.64
C ASP A 236 10.77 -8.14 1.49
N THR A 237 10.31 -8.71 2.61
CA THR A 237 11.17 -9.53 3.45
C THR A 237 11.72 -10.70 2.65
N MET A 238 13.04 -10.90 2.73
CA MET A 238 13.69 -12.05 2.11
C MET A 238 13.46 -13.28 2.99
N MET A 239 12.64 -14.19 2.50
CA MET A 239 12.28 -15.42 3.18
C MET A 239 12.95 -16.63 2.51
N TYR A 240 12.98 -17.75 3.23
CA TYR A 240 13.44 -19.01 2.65
C TYR A 240 12.56 -19.44 1.48
N GLY A 241 12.99 -20.45 0.74
CA GLY A 241 12.20 -21.05 -0.33
C GLY A 241 12.26 -20.27 -1.62
N PHE A 242 11.33 -20.60 -2.50
CA PHE A 242 11.30 -20.05 -3.83
C PHE A 242 10.79 -18.63 -3.87
N TRP A 243 11.31 -17.87 -4.79
CA TRP A 243 11.04 -16.44 -5.02
C TRP A 243 11.19 -15.56 -3.77
N GLY A 244 11.68 -16.12 -2.64
CA GLY A 244 11.79 -15.42 -1.37
C GLY A 244 10.46 -15.27 -0.63
N GLU A 245 9.49 -16.14 -0.87
CA GLU A 245 8.10 -16.04 -0.41
C GLU A 245 7.77 -16.88 0.81
N GLY A 246 8.71 -17.67 1.31
CA GLY A 246 8.54 -18.47 2.51
C GLY A 246 7.90 -19.84 2.25
N HIS A 247 7.97 -20.34 1.03
CA HIS A 247 7.43 -21.64 0.62
C HIS A 247 8.32 -22.38 -0.39
N THR A 248 8.03 -23.64 -0.57
CA THR A 248 8.76 -24.52 -1.51
C THR A 248 7.87 -25.00 -2.66
N TRP A 249 6.65 -24.48 -2.77
CA TRP A 249 5.76 -24.83 -3.88
C TRP A 249 6.48 -24.63 -5.24
N PRO A 250 6.35 -25.57 -6.21
CA PRO A 250 5.43 -26.72 -6.26
C PRO A 250 6.02 -28.02 -5.68
N PHE A 251 7.15 -27.98 -5.02
CA PHE A 251 7.80 -29.15 -4.45
C PHE A 251 7.43 -29.32 -2.98
N GLU A 252 7.39 -30.57 -2.53
CA GLU A 252 7.06 -30.92 -1.16
C GLU A 252 8.32 -31.22 -0.34
N GLY A 253 8.31 -30.80 0.90
CA GLY A 253 9.35 -31.12 1.87
C GLY A 253 9.78 -29.93 2.71
N ASN A 254 10.37 -30.25 3.84
CA ASN A 254 10.92 -29.26 4.72
C ASN A 254 12.42 -29.09 4.43
N PRO A 255 12.89 -27.90 4.02
CA PRO A 255 14.32 -27.66 3.77
C PRO A 255 15.15 -27.60 5.06
N PHE A 256 14.51 -27.73 6.22
CA PHE A 256 15.14 -27.72 7.54
C PHE A 256 15.15 -29.12 8.17
N PRO A 257 16.00 -29.36 9.20
CA PRO A 257 16.03 -30.64 9.89
C PRO A 257 14.74 -30.98 10.65
N SER A 258 14.00 -29.95 11.06
CA SER A 258 12.71 -30.08 11.74
C SER A 258 11.94 -28.76 11.66
N ASN A 259 10.64 -28.77 11.97
CA ASN A 259 9.83 -27.57 12.04
C ASN A 259 10.34 -26.59 13.12
N LEU A 260 10.83 -27.07 14.24
CA LEU A 260 11.42 -26.23 15.27
C LEU A 260 12.64 -25.46 14.75
N VAL A 261 13.54 -26.13 14.02
CA VAL A 261 14.70 -25.48 13.40
C VAL A 261 14.24 -24.49 12.32
N ALA A 262 13.21 -24.83 11.56
CA ALA A 262 12.63 -23.92 10.57
C ALA A 262 12.13 -22.63 11.25
N GLU A 263 11.29 -22.74 12.27
CA GLU A 263 10.75 -21.59 13.01
C GLU A 263 11.86 -20.73 13.62
N GLN A 264 12.83 -21.35 14.29
CA GLN A 264 13.96 -20.63 14.88
C GLN A 264 14.80 -19.90 13.84
N THR A 265 15.09 -20.56 12.72
CA THR A 265 15.88 -19.98 11.62
C THR A 265 15.13 -18.83 10.96
N CYS A 266 13.86 -19.02 10.61
CA CYS A 266 13.04 -18.01 9.99
C CYS A 266 12.86 -16.80 10.91
N ALA A 267 12.59 -17.01 12.20
CA ALA A 267 12.50 -15.93 13.16
C ALA A 267 13.82 -15.15 13.27
N ALA A 268 14.97 -15.83 13.30
CA ALA A 268 16.27 -15.18 13.37
C ALA A 268 16.60 -14.36 12.10
N MET A 269 16.31 -14.91 10.91
CA MET A 269 16.48 -14.22 9.63
C MET A 269 15.55 -13.00 9.55
N PHE A 270 14.35 -13.13 10.07
CA PHE A 270 13.36 -12.08 10.08
C PHE A 270 13.75 -10.94 11.03
N ASP A 271 14.09 -11.25 12.27
CA ASP A 271 14.54 -10.29 13.27
C ASP A 271 15.79 -9.50 12.83
N LEU A 272 16.67 -10.13 12.08
CA LEU A 272 17.82 -9.45 11.49
C LEU A 272 17.36 -8.33 10.55
N GLN A 273 16.42 -8.63 9.64
CA GLN A 273 15.89 -7.66 8.71
C GLN A 273 15.16 -6.53 9.46
N LEU A 274 14.30 -6.86 10.43
CA LEU A 274 13.59 -5.86 11.24
C LEU A 274 14.55 -4.89 11.96
N ARG A 275 15.68 -5.38 12.45
CA ARG A 275 16.69 -4.54 13.12
C ARG A 275 17.46 -3.62 12.16
N LEU A 276 17.74 -4.08 10.96
CA LEU A 276 18.57 -3.34 10.00
C LEU A 276 17.74 -2.32 9.20
N TRP A 277 16.51 -2.66 8.85
CA TRP A 277 15.64 -1.82 8.02
C TRP A 277 14.77 -0.89 8.87
N THR A 278 15.42 0.14 9.43
CA THR A 278 14.79 1.05 10.39
C THR A 278 14.01 2.20 9.77
N LYS A 279 14.25 2.52 8.50
CA LYS A 279 13.66 3.66 7.77
C LYS A 279 12.78 3.22 6.61
N THR A 280 13.23 2.23 5.84
CA THR A 280 12.45 1.65 4.74
C THR A 280 11.48 0.61 5.31
N PRO A 281 10.18 0.68 5.01
CA PRO A 281 9.24 -0.34 5.44
C PRO A 281 9.53 -1.67 4.77
N LEU A 282 9.37 -2.74 5.53
CA LEU A 282 9.41 -4.11 5.06
C LEU A 282 7.99 -4.58 4.78
N ALA A 283 7.79 -5.38 3.73
CA ALA A 283 6.54 -6.06 3.45
C ALA A 283 6.71 -7.56 3.65
N THR A 284 5.95 -8.12 4.58
CA THR A 284 6.05 -9.53 4.95
C THR A 284 4.98 -10.34 4.26
N ASN A 285 5.40 -11.40 3.56
CA ASN A 285 4.47 -12.33 2.95
C ASN A 285 3.64 -13.04 4.03
N THR A 286 2.33 -13.13 3.79
CA THR A 286 1.37 -13.71 4.74
C THR A 286 1.28 -15.24 4.65
N GLN A 287 2.07 -15.87 3.78
CA GLN A 287 1.96 -17.30 3.45
C GLN A 287 3.29 -18.08 3.50
N PRO A 288 3.98 -18.17 4.65
CA PRO A 288 5.02 -19.18 4.81
C PRO A 288 4.40 -20.57 5.03
N ASP A 289 4.94 -21.60 4.39
CA ASP A 289 4.37 -22.97 4.38
C ASP A 289 4.99 -23.94 5.39
N PHE A 290 5.96 -23.50 6.19
CA PHE A 290 6.66 -24.40 7.10
C PHE A 290 5.91 -24.66 8.43
N SER A 291 5.08 -23.71 8.88
CA SER A 291 4.31 -23.82 10.11
C SER A 291 3.27 -22.70 10.23
N ASN A 292 2.05 -23.05 10.60
CA ASN A 292 1.02 -22.04 10.90
C ASN A 292 1.40 -21.20 12.14
N VAL A 293 2.08 -21.78 13.10
CA VAL A 293 2.57 -21.07 14.28
C VAL A 293 3.67 -20.09 13.88
N GLY A 294 4.61 -20.52 13.04
CA GLY A 294 5.65 -19.66 12.50
C GLY A 294 5.10 -18.49 11.69
N ASN A 295 4.05 -18.71 10.91
CA ASN A 295 3.39 -17.65 10.18
C ASN A 295 2.80 -16.59 11.11
N ALA A 296 2.02 -16.98 12.10
CA ALA A 296 1.46 -16.06 13.09
C ALA A 296 2.54 -15.27 13.83
N GLU A 297 3.63 -15.90 14.21
CA GLU A 297 4.78 -15.26 14.84
C GLU A 297 5.44 -14.21 13.94
N LEU A 298 5.65 -14.50 12.66
CA LEU A 298 6.25 -13.55 11.72
C LEU A 298 5.35 -12.35 11.48
N LEU A 299 4.04 -12.56 11.36
CA LEU A 299 3.07 -11.49 11.20
C LEU A 299 2.99 -10.59 12.46
N ASP A 300 3.01 -11.19 13.66
CA ASP A 300 3.04 -10.44 14.91
C ASP A 300 4.31 -9.58 15.03
N ARG A 301 5.48 -10.14 14.70
CA ARG A 301 6.75 -9.40 14.67
C ARG A 301 6.72 -8.26 13.66
N THR A 302 6.13 -8.48 12.49
CA THR A 302 5.93 -7.46 11.46
C THR A 302 5.13 -6.28 12.02
N MET A 303 3.99 -6.57 12.65
CA MET A 303 3.11 -5.54 13.21
C MET A 303 3.78 -4.77 14.35
N ARG A 304 4.41 -5.47 15.29
CA ARG A 304 5.13 -4.83 16.42
C ARG A 304 6.27 -3.92 15.96
N SER A 305 6.83 -4.16 14.78
CA SER A 305 7.93 -3.37 14.21
C SER A 305 7.46 -2.34 13.20
N HIS A 306 6.16 -2.03 13.16
CA HIS A 306 5.56 -1.03 12.27
C HIS A 306 5.91 -1.26 10.79
N ASN A 307 5.86 -2.50 10.35
CA ASN A 307 6.06 -2.89 8.96
C ASN A 307 4.74 -3.30 8.29
N TRP A 308 4.78 -3.68 7.04
CA TRP A 308 3.64 -3.87 6.16
C TRP A 308 3.43 -5.35 5.83
N LEU A 309 2.29 -5.68 5.24
CA LEU A 309 1.97 -7.02 4.80
C LEU A 309 1.96 -7.11 3.28
N ARG A 310 2.32 -8.27 2.78
CA ARG A 310 2.21 -8.65 1.38
C ARG A 310 1.42 -9.96 1.27
N THR A 311 0.56 -10.06 0.29
CA THR A 311 0.08 -11.36 -0.15
C THR A 311 0.82 -11.77 -1.41
N ASP A 312 1.15 -13.04 -1.50
CA ASP A 312 1.72 -13.63 -2.70
C ASP A 312 0.70 -13.52 -3.84
N THR A 313 -0.35 -14.28 -3.83
CA THR A 313 -1.40 -14.10 -4.82
C THR A 313 -2.75 -13.95 -4.14
N ILE A 314 -3.40 -12.85 -4.42
CA ILE A 314 -4.75 -12.63 -3.93
C ILE A 314 -5.67 -13.75 -4.45
N PHE A 315 -6.54 -14.31 -3.64
CA PHE A 315 -7.44 -15.45 -3.88
C PHE A 315 -6.86 -16.87 -3.72
N ILE A 316 -5.57 -17.07 -3.53
CA ILE A 316 -5.06 -18.43 -3.32
C ILE A 316 -5.59 -19.02 -2.01
N GLU A 317 -5.53 -18.26 -0.92
CA GLU A 317 -5.94 -18.74 0.40
C GLU A 317 -6.77 -17.71 1.17
N ASN A 318 -7.84 -18.18 1.80
CA ASN A 318 -8.69 -17.35 2.65
C ASN A 318 -7.94 -16.76 3.84
N THR A 319 -6.96 -17.47 4.39
CA THR A 319 -6.16 -17.01 5.53
C THR A 319 -5.31 -15.79 5.21
N GLN A 320 -4.82 -15.66 4.00
CA GLN A 320 -4.12 -14.46 3.54
C GLN A 320 -5.04 -13.25 3.49
N ILE A 321 -6.22 -13.43 2.95
CA ILE A 321 -7.25 -12.39 2.87
C ILE A 321 -7.64 -11.92 4.27
N GLU A 322 -7.82 -12.86 5.19
CA GLU A 322 -8.16 -12.58 6.58
C GLU A 322 -7.03 -11.77 7.26
N ALA A 323 -5.77 -12.15 7.07
CA ALA A 323 -4.64 -11.41 7.62
C ALA A 323 -4.58 -9.97 7.08
N LEU A 324 -4.82 -9.77 5.78
CA LEU A 324 -4.86 -8.44 5.18
C LEU A 324 -6.04 -7.61 5.67
N SER A 325 -7.24 -8.19 5.74
CA SER A 325 -8.46 -7.49 6.14
C SER A 325 -8.45 -7.08 7.61
N ASN A 326 -7.81 -7.88 8.47
CA ASN A 326 -7.72 -7.66 9.91
C ASN A 326 -6.47 -6.88 10.34
N ARG A 327 -5.65 -6.43 9.40
CA ARG A 327 -4.43 -5.68 9.74
C ARG A 327 -4.75 -4.36 10.45
N PRO A 328 -3.84 -3.86 11.28
CA PRO A 328 -3.93 -2.50 11.80
C PRO A 328 -4.05 -1.48 10.65
N PRO A 329 -4.86 -0.43 10.79
CA PRO A 329 -5.11 0.52 9.70
C PRO A 329 -3.85 1.26 9.21
N TRP A 330 -2.83 1.39 10.05
CA TRP A 330 -1.54 1.99 9.69
C TRP A 330 -0.61 1.05 8.90
N ALA A 331 -0.95 -0.23 8.75
CA ALA A 331 -0.13 -1.18 8.00
C ALA A 331 -0.61 -1.22 6.54
N ALA A 332 0.28 -0.92 5.59
CA ALA A 332 -0.05 -1.09 4.19
C ALA A 332 -0.23 -2.57 3.83
N ALA A 333 -1.13 -2.84 2.90
CA ALA A 333 -1.28 -4.13 2.24
C ALA A 333 -0.79 -4.04 0.80
N LEU A 334 0.17 -4.90 0.47
CA LEU A 334 0.68 -5.09 -0.87
C LEU A 334 0.09 -6.38 -1.44
N CYS A 335 -0.67 -6.27 -2.52
CA CYS A 335 -1.29 -7.43 -3.13
C CYS A 335 -0.63 -7.74 -4.47
N GLU A 336 -0.12 -8.95 -4.59
CA GLU A 336 0.24 -9.52 -5.86
C GLU A 336 -1.00 -10.14 -6.50
N VAL A 337 -1.18 -9.94 -7.78
CA VAL A 337 -2.30 -10.51 -8.51
C VAL A 337 -1.84 -11.22 -9.76
N GLY A 338 -2.42 -12.36 -9.98
CA GLY A 338 -2.27 -13.05 -11.25
C GLY A 338 -3.19 -12.43 -12.30
N PHE A 339 -2.85 -11.26 -12.84
CA PHE A 339 -3.59 -10.73 -13.98
C PHE A 339 -3.46 -11.67 -15.16
N SER A 340 -4.58 -12.11 -15.71
CA SER A 340 -4.55 -12.82 -16.98
C SER A 340 -4.45 -11.80 -18.12
N THR A 341 -3.42 -11.92 -18.91
CA THR A 341 -3.23 -11.15 -20.15
C THR A 341 -3.62 -11.93 -21.40
N GLY A 342 -4.22 -13.11 -21.21
CA GLY A 342 -4.65 -14.02 -22.26
C GLY A 342 -5.84 -13.54 -23.09
N ASP A 343 -6.44 -14.45 -23.85
CA ASP A 343 -7.64 -14.19 -24.65
C ASP A 343 -8.77 -13.70 -23.72
N PRO A 344 -9.49 -12.60 -24.07
CA PRO A 344 -10.66 -12.16 -23.32
C PRO A 344 -11.71 -13.23 -23.05
N LYS A 345 -11.75 -14.32 -23.84
CA LYS A 345 -12.63 -15.45 -23.60
C LYS A 345 -12.23 -16.28 -22.38
N GLU A 346 -10.94 -16.30 -22.05
CA GLU A 346 -10.41 -16.95 -20.84
C GLU A 346 -10.58 -16.06 -19.60
N LEU A 347 -10.90 -14.79 -19.81
CA LEU A 347 -11.09 -13.81 -18.75
C LEU A 347 -12.50 -13.80 -18.17
N ARG A 348 -13.42 -14.58 -18.73
CA ARG A 348 -14.80 -14.65 -18.25
C ARG A 348 -14.91 -15.70 -17.16
N THR A 349 -15.47 -15.32 -16.04
CA THR A 349 -15.50 -16.17 -14.87
C THR A 349 -16.88 -16.50 -14.35
N ASP A 350 -17.93 -15.81 -14.78
CA ASP A 350 -19.27 -16.05 -14.27
C ASP A 350 -20.38 -15.77 -15.28
N GLU A 351 -21.60 -16.10 -14.86
CA GLU A 351 -22.83 -15.88 -15.63
C GLU A 351 -23.13 -14.40 -15.83
N ASP A 352 -22.57 -13.51 -15.01
CA ASP A 352 -22.80 -12.07 -15.04
C ASP A 352 -21.86 -11.34 -16.03
N GLY A 353 -20.91 -12.05 -16.61
CA GLY A 353 -20.00 -11.50 -17.63
C GLY A 353 -18.87 -10.64 -17.08
N ILE A 354 -18.65 -10.66 -15.75
CA ILE A 354 -17.52 -10.00 -15.10
C ILE A 354 -16.25 -10.76 -15.43
N THR A 355 -15.21 -10.06 -15.84
CA THR A 355 -13.93 -10.68 -16.14
C THR A 355 -13.17 -11.04 -14.86
N TYR A 356 -12.28 -12.03 -14.96
CA TYR A 356 -11.39 -12.40 -13.86
C TYR A 356 -10.60 -11.21 -13.30
N ASN A 357 -10.10 -10.34 -14.17
CA ASN A 357 -9.36 -9.16 -13.74
C ASN A 357 -10.23 -8.12 -13.01
N GLU A 358 -11.49 -7.96 -13.43
CA GLU A 358 -12.44 -7.10 -12.70
C GLU A 358 -12.80 -7.67 -11.33
N GLN A 359 -12.92 -8.99 -11.20
CA GLN A 359 -13.11 -9.62 -9.89
C GLN A 359 -11.91 -9.39 -8.97
N ILE A 360 -10.68 -9.51 -9.48
CA ILE A 360 -9.46 -9.23 -8.73
C ILE A 360 -9.45 -7.78 -8.25
N ILE A 361 -9.76 -6.82 -9.13
CA ILE A 361 -9.81 -5.39 -8.80
C ILE A 361 -10.86 -5.13 -7.72
N SER A 362 -12.06 -5.68 -7.88
CA SER A 362 -13.14 -5.56 -6.90
C SER A 362 -12.73 -6.12 -5.54
N HIS A 363 -12.11 -7.29 -5.54
CA HIS A 363 -11.65 -7.92 -4.31
C HIS A 363 -10.52 -7.16 -3.64
N ALA A 364 -9.60 -6.61 -4.40
CA ALA A 364 -8.55 -5.73 -3.89
C ALA A 364 -9.14 -4.48 -3.22
N ALA A 365 -10.21 -3.93 -3.80
CA ALA A 365 -10.94 -2.81 -3.20
C ALA A 365 -11.63 -3.20 -1.90
N ASP A 366 -12.28 -4.38 -1.84
CA ASP A 366 -12.94 -4.90 -0.63
C ASP A 366 -11.95 -5.13 0.53
N VAL A 367 -10.75 -5.59 0.22
CA VAL A 367 -9.66 -5.77 1.21
C VAL A 367 -9.04 -4.44 1.62
N GLY A 368 -9.25 -3.39 0.82
CA GLY A 368 -8.67 -2.07 1.07
C GLY A 368 -7.15 -2.05 0.89
N VAL A 369 -6.67 -2.48 -0.27
CA VAL A 369 -5.23 -2.58 -0.53
C VAL A 369 -4.59 -1.21 -0.73
N ASN A 370 -3.36 -1.07 -0.25
CA ASN A 370 -2.54 0.09 -0.53
C ASN A 370 -1.81 -0.02 -1.87
N TYR A 371 -1.41 -1.24 -2.23
CA TYR A 371 -0.70 -1.52 -3.47
C TYR A 371 -1.30 -2.73 -4.17
N LEU A 372 -1.35 -2.66 -5.49
CA LEU A 372 -1.73 -3.75 -6.35
C LEU A 372 -0.67 -3.91 -7.43
N SER A 373 -0.09 -5.09 -7.56
CA SER A 373 0.88 -5.35 -8.62
C SER A 373 0.19 -5.92 -9.85
N LEU A 374 0.61 -5.47 -11.02
CA LEU A 374 0.13 -5.97 -12.30
C LEU A 374 1.03 -7.14 -12.75
N TRP A 375 1.00 -8.23 -12.00
CA TRP A 375 1.72 -9.46 -12.28
C TRP A 375 0.84 -10.41 -13.09
N SER A 376 1.40 -11.05 -14.10
CA SER A 376 0.72 -12.07 -14.88
C SER A 376 1.35 -13.44 -14.63
N TRP A 377 0.55 -14.41 -14.20
CA TRP A 377 0.98 -15.75 -13.81
C TRP A 377 1.71 -16.53 -14.89
N HIS A 378 1.24 -16.43 -16.11
CA HIS A 378 1.64 -17.34 -17.16
C HIS A 378 2.67 -16.76 -18.09
N ASN A 379 2.82 -15.47 -18.12
CA ASN A 379 3.68 -14.83 -19.08
C ASN A 379 3.94 -13.36 -18.74
N GLN A 380 4.68 -13.13 -17.66
CA GLN A 380 5.09 -11.78 -17.33
C GLN A 380 6.01 -11.25 -18.41
N SER A 381 5.48 -10.45 -19.29
CA SER A 381 6.25 -9.79 -20.31
C SER A 381 5.82 -8.34 -20.48
N ALA A 382 6.76 -7.50 -20.91
CA ALA A 382 6.46 -6.12 -21.25
C ALA A 382 5.36 -6.03 -22.32
N ALA A 383 5.40 -6.89 -23.34
CA ALA A 383 4.41 -6.94 -24.40
C ALA A 383 3.00 -7.23 -23.87
N ASN A 384 2.88 -8.14 -22.91
CA ASN A 384 1.59 -8.50 -22.32
C ASN A 384 1.00 -7.34 -21.50
N ILE A 385 1.80 -6.66 -20.69
CA ILE A 385 1.35 -5.51 -19.88
C ILE A 385 0.85 -4.40 -20.81
N LEU A 386 1.65 -4.05 -21.82
CA LEU A 386 1.31 -2.98 -22.78
C LEU A 386 0.07 -3.34 -23.60
N SER A 387 0.02 -4.57 -24.15
CA SER A 387 -1.11 -5.05 -24.94
C SER A 387 -2.40 -5.16 -24.13
N TYR A 388 -2.31 -5.56 -22.85
CA TYR A 388 -3.47 -5.59 -21.98
C TYR A 388 -4.02 -4.20 -21.73
N TYR A 389 -3.16 -3.25 -21.39
CA TYR A 389 -3.57 -1.87 -21.16
C TYR A 389 -4.17 -1.22 -22.41
N ASP A 390 -3.58 -1.46 -23.57
CA ASP A 390 -4.12 -0.97 -24.85
C ASP A 390 -5.56 -1.46 -25.10
N LYS A 391 -5.86 -2.69 -24.74
CA LYS A 391 -7.18 -3.30 -24.96
C LYS A 391 -8.20 -2.97 -23.88
N PHE A 392 -7.75 -2.84 -22.64
CA PHE A 392 -8.61 -2.73 -21.46
C PHE A 392 -8.12 -1.64 -20.49
N PRO A 393 -8.00 -0.37 -20.93
CA PRO A 393 -7.50 0.70 -20.07
C PRO A 393 -8.46 1.01 -18.91
N GLY A 394 -9.77 0.86 -19.10
CA GLY A 394 -10.80 1.29 -18.15
C GLY A 394 -10.62 0.77 -16.72
N PRO A 395 -10.58 -0.55 -16.50
CA PRO A 395 -10.41 -1.11 -15.16
C PRO A 395 -9.07 -0.71 -14.50
N ILE A 396 -8.00 -0.65 -15.28
CA ILE A 396 -6.68 -0.24 -14.79
C ILE A 396 -6.68 1.25 -14.40
N ASP A 397 -7.24 2.10 -15.25
CA ASP A 397 -7.35 3.53 -14.97
C ASP A 397 -8.25 3.81 -13.77
N GLN A 398 -9.31 3.04 -13.60
CA GLN A 398 -10.20 3.16 -12.45
C GLN A 398 -9.45 2.83 -11.16
N ILE A 399 -8.86 1.64 -11.07
CA ILE A 399 -8.14 1.25 -9.85
C ILE A 399 -6.93 2.16 -9.59
N ALA A 400 -6.25 2.67 -10.63
CA ALA A 400 -5.15 3.62 -10.46
C ALA A 400 -5.58 4.94 -9.79
N ARG A 401 -6.85 5.33 -9.96
CA ARG A 401 -7.45 6.51 -9.31
C ARG A 401 -7.95 6.25 -7.90
N GLU A 402 -8.31 5.01 -7.57
CA GLU A 402 -8.97 4.66 -6.31
C GLU A 402 -8.03 4.00 -5.29
N ILE A 403 -6.96 3.35 -5.76
CA ILE A 403 -6.04 2.57 -4.93
C ILE A 403 -5.39 3.39 -3.82
N GLY A 404 -5.18 2.72 -2.68
CA GLY A 404 -4.54 3.33 -1.54
C GLY A 404 -5.42 4.36 -0.85
N TYR A 405 -4.81 5.43 -0.37
CA TYR A 405 -5.49 6.50 0.36
C TYR A 405 -5.50 7.82 -0.45
N ARG A 406 -6.61 8.53 -0.39
CA ARG A 406 -6.85 9.78 -1.14
C ARG A 406 -7.30 10.86 -0.20
N VAL A 407 -6.36 11.41 0.56
CA VAL A 407 -6.66 12.37 1.62
C VAL A 407 -6.87 13.77 1.05
N ARG A 408 -7.92 14.43 1.52
CA ARG A 408 -8.17 15.86 1.32
C ARG A 408 -8.78 16.49 2.57
N PRO A 409 -8.64 17.80 2.78
CA PRO A 409 -9.43 18.50 3.77
C PRO A 409 -10.85 18.67 3.24
N SER A 410 -11.79 17.84 3.71
CA SER A 410 -13.20 17.96 3.33
C SER A 410 -13.74 19.33 3.66
N PHE A 411 -13.35 19.85 4.83
CA PHE A 411 -13.65 21.21 5.27
C PHE A 411 -12.55 21.74 6.19
N LEU A 412 -12.43 23.04 6.26
CA LEU A 412 -11.61 23.77 7.23
C LEU A 412 -12.46 24.86 7.88
N TRP A 413 -12.41 24.90 9.20
CA TRP A 413 -13.01 25.99 9.99
C TRP A 413 -11.91 26.74 10.71
N THR A 414 -12.01 28.07 10.64
CA THR A 414 -11.24 28.95 11.52
C THR A 414 -12.08 29.26 12.76
N PHE A 415 -11.45 29.39 13.90
CA PHE A 415 -12.10 29.80 15.13
C PHE A 415 -11.17 30.68 15.96
N LYS A 416 -11.76 31.37 16.95
CA LYS A 416 -11.02 32.13 17.92
C LYS A 416 -11.52 31.77 19.31
N ARG A 417 -10.64 31.31 20.18
CA ARG A 417 -10.96 31.00 21.57
C ARG A 417 -10.08 31.82 22.48
N ASP A 418 -10.69 32.65 23.35
CA ASP A 418 -9.96 33.54 24.27
C ASP A 418 -8.92 34.41 23.56
N GLY A 419 -9.25 34.88 22.36
CA GLY A 419 -8.38 35.70 21.53
C GLY A 419 -7.30 34.91 20.76
N VAL A 420 -7.19 33.58 20.94
CA VAL A 420 -6.23 32.71 20.27
C VAL A 420 -6.87 32.09 19.02
N PRO A 421 -6.31 32.29 17.82
CA PRO A 421 -6.84 31.72 16.61
C PRO A 421 -6.55 30.21 16.53
N GLY A 422 -7.43 29.48 15.87
CA GLY A 422 -7.27 28.04 15.64
C GLY A 422 -7.94 27.58 14.36
N LEU A 423 -7.63 26.39 13.96
CA LEU A 423 -8.12 25.74 12.74
C LEU A 423 -8.60 24.33 13.05
N VAL A 424 -9.79 23.98 12.61
CA VAL A 424 -10.28 22.61 12.56
C VAL A 424 -10.21 22.12 11.12
N VAL A 425 -9.53 21.03 10.90
CA VAL A 425 -9.39 20.37 9.60
C VAL A 425 -10.17 19.07 9.63
N GLY A 426 -11.24 18.98 8.86
CA GLY A 426 -11.96 17.73 8.63
C GLY A 426 -11.35 16.99 7.45
N LEU A 427 -10.58 15.95 7.72
CA LEU A 427 -9.90 15.15 6.69
C LEU A 427 -10.82 14.04 6.19
N ALA A 428 -11.06 13.99 4.90
CA ALA A 428 -11.70 12.86 4.22
C ALA A 428 -10.65 12.00 3.53
N ASN A 429 -10.95 10.71 3.39
CA ASN A 429 -10.19 9.77 2.58
C ASN A 429 -11.12 9.12 1.57
N ASP A 430 -10.96 9.49 0.30
CA ASP A 430 -11.78 9.02 -0.82
C ASP A 430 -11.14 7.78 -1.52
N GLY A 431 -10.08 7.22 -0.95
CA GLY A 431 -9.43 6.01 -1.44
C GLY A 431 -10.00 4.73 -0.80
N ILE A 432 -9.49 3.58 -1.25
CA ILE A 432 -9.95 2.26 -0.76
C ILE A 432 -9.18 1.78 0.48
N ALA A 433 -8.04 2.37 0.80
CA ALA A 433 -7.20 1.97 1.94
C ALA A 433 -7.06 3.09 2.98
N ALA A 434 -6.75 2.72 4.20
CA ALA A 434 -6.36 3.66 5.25
C ALA A 434 -4.95 4.24 4.99
N VAL A 435 -4.61 5.32 5.67
CA VAL A 435 -3.29 5.97 5.58
C VAL A 435 -2.24 5.07 6.25
N PRO A 436 -1.19 4.63 5.55
CA PRO A 436 -0.26 3.64 6.09
C PRO A 436 0.86 4.27 6.93
N GLY A 437 0.49 4.96 7.99
CA GLY A 437 1.42 5.64 8.87
C GLY A 437 0.76 6.75 9.67
N VAL A 438 1.53 7.73 10.10
CA VAL A 438 1.06 8.91 10.83
C VAL A 438 0.93 10.08 9.88
N LEU A 439 -0.27 10.61 9.75
CA LEU A 439 -0.49 11.83 8.97
C LEU A 439 -0.17 13.05 9.85
N ARG A 440 0.77 13.87 9.39
CA ARG A 440 1.15 15.12 10.05
C ARG A 440 0.61 16.30 9.26
N LEU A 441 -0.10 17.19 9.94
CA LEU A 441 -0.57 18.45 9.38
C LEU A 441 0.28 19.59 9.92
N SER A 442 0.59 20.55 9.06
CA SER A 442 1.30 21.77 9.45
C SER A 442 0.68 22.98 8.80
N VAL A 443 0.51 24.04 9.58
CA VAL A 443 0.14 25.37 9.06
C VAL A 443 1.40 26.19 8.91
N LEU A 444 1.61 26.70 7.71
CA LEU A 444 2.75 27.55 7.36
C LEU A 444 2.28 28.98 7.10
N ASN A 445 3.12 29.94 7.42
CA ASN A 445 2.92 31.32 7.00
C ASN A 445 3.49 31.56 5.58
N LYS A 446 3.40 32.77 5.08
CA LYS A 446 3.89 33.18 3.75
C LYS A 446 5.41 33.05 3.57
N GLU A 447 6.17 33.06 4.66
CA GLU A 447 7.63 32.88 4.70
C GLU A 447 8.03 31.39 4.88
N ASP A 448 7.16 30.43 4.65
CA ASP A 448 7.38 29.00 4.83
C ASP A 448 7.67 28.54 6.26
N LYS A 449 7.48 29.42 7.24
CA LYS A 449 7.65 29.06 8.63
C LYS A 449 6.45 28.27 9.14
N VAL A 450 6.71 27.10 9.72
CA VAL A 450 5.69 26.32 10.42
C VAL A 450 5.26 27.04 11.68
N LEU A 451 3.99 27.39 11.75
CA LEU A 451 3.36 28.03 12.92
C LEU A 451 2.88 27.00 13.94
N VAL A 452 2.30 25.91 13.45
CA VAL A 452 1.80 24.79 14.27
C VAL A 452 1.84 23.52 13.47
N SER A 453 2.04 22.40 14.15
CA SER A 453 1.89 21.06 13.60
C SER A 453 1.10 20.18 14.54
N GLY A 454 0.32 19.27 13.98
CA GLY A 454 -0.40 18.23 14.69
C GLY A 454 -0.28 16.90 13.97
N CYS A 455 -0.45 15.80 14.70
CA CYS A 455 -0.53 14.46 14.13
C CYS A 455 -1.96 13.96 14.20
N VAL A 456 -2.35 13.21 13.19
CA VAL A 456 -3.56 12.39 13.17
C VAL A 456 -3.19 11.00 13.66
N ASP A 457 -4.10 10.31 14.30
CA ASP A 457 -3.87 8.96 14.79
C ASP A 457 -3.38 8.04 13.65
N PRO A 458 -2.45 7.12 13.94
CA PRO A 458 -1.90 6.22 12.92
C PRO A 458 -2.99 5.44 12.18
N GLY A 459 -2.96 5.48 10.85
CA GLY A 459 -3.96 4.82 10.01
C GLY A 459 -5.24 5.63 9.74
N TYR A 460 -5.28 6.88 10.14
CA TYR A 460 -6.43 7.76 9.88
C TYR A 460 -6.09 8.91 8.93
N PRO A 461 -7.08 9.43 8.17
CA PRO A 461 -8.47 8.96 8.08
C PRO A 461 -8.59 7.61 7.37
N LYS A 462 -9.54 6.79 7.82
CA LYS A 462 -9.93 5.56 7.12
C LYS A 462 -10.79 5.89 5.90
N PRO A 463 -10.92 4.97 4.94
CA PRO A 463 -11.85 5.12 3.83
C PRO A 463 -13.28 5.43 4.32
N THR A 464 -13.99 6.26 3.56
CA THR A 464 -15.38 6.67 3.82
C THR A 464 -15.61 7.37 5.16
N GLY A 465 -14.56 7.64 5.93
CA GLY A 465 -14.62 8.35 7.21
C GLY A 465 -14.09 9.77 7.12
N ILE A 466 -14.50 10.59 8.08
CA ILE A 466 -13.88 11.90 8.34
C ILE A 466 -13.21 11.89 9.70
N HIS A 467 -11.97 12.36 9.72
CA HIS A 467 -11.23 12.58 10.95
C HIS A 467 -10.97 14.07 11.16
N GLN A 468 -11.27 14.59 12.33
CA GLN A 468 -11.06 15.99 12.64
C GLN A 468 -9.75 16.19 13.39
N ALA A 469 -8.94 17.13 12.92
CA ALA A 469 -7.75 17.60 13.60
C ALA A 469 -7.92 19.08 13.97
N MET A 470 -7.58 19.42 15.20
CA MET A 470 -7.63 20.80 15.69
C MET A 470 -6.20 21.32 15.88
N LEU A 471 -5.93 22.48 15.30
CA LEU A 471 -4.63 23.15 15.36
C LEU A 471 -4.80 24.55 15.97
N THR A 472 -4.13 24.80 17.09
CA THR A 472 -4.14 26.11 17.74
C THR A 472 -2.95 26.92 17.23
N LEU A 473 -3.20 28.05 16.61
CA LEU A 473 -2.17 28.93 16.09
C LEU A 473 -1.57 29.80 17.21
N PRO A 474 -0.35 30.32 17.04
CA PRO A 474 0.19 31.31 17.96
C PRO A 474 -0.72 32.55 18.07
N ALA A 475 -0.79 33.15 19.25
CA ALA A 475 -1.54 34.36 19.45
C ALA A 475 -1.08 35.47 18.47
N GLY A 476 -2.04 36.22 17.92
CA GLY A 476 -1.76 37.25 16.93
C GLY A 476 -1.50 36.77 15.50
N SER A 477 -1.60 35.46 15.24
CA SER A 477 -1.49 34.93 13.87
C SER A 477 -2.58 35.53 12.97
N GLN A 478 -2.19 35.97 11.78
CA GLN A 478 -3.09 36.44 10.74
C GLN A 478 -3.42 35.33 9.78
N TRP A 479 -4.65 35.30 9.25
CA TRP A 479 -5.10 34.25 8.31
C TRP A 479 -4.53 34.42 6.90
N GLU A 480 -4.18 35.65 6.53
CA GLU A 480 -3.68 35.94 5.20
C GLU A 480 -2.35 35.23 4.90
N GLY A 481 -2.31 34.53 3.78
CA GLY A 481 -1.11 33.82 3.32
C GLY A 481 -0.79 32.54 4.08
N LEU A 482 -1.69 32.05 4.94
CA LEU A 482 -1.52 30.74 5.56
C LEU A 482 -1.72 29.62 4.55
N ARG A 483 -0.95 28.56 4.73
CA ARG A 483 -1.00 27.35 3.91
C ARG A 483 -1.03 26.11 4.78
N LEU A 484 -1.79 25.10 4.33
CA LEU A 484 -1.86 23.79 4.97
C LEU A 484 -0.99 22.80 4.21
N ARG A 485 -0.06 22.16 4.90
CA ARG A 485 0.78 21.07 4.40
C ARG A 485 0.42 19.77 5.11
N ALA A 486 0.43 18.66 4.36
CA ALA A 486 0.38 17.32 4.92
C ALA A 486 1.63 16.53 4.57
N GLU A 487 2.07 15.69 5.50
CA GLU A 487 3.17 14.75 5.33
C GLU A 487 2.76 13.40 5.93
N LEU A 488 3.10 12.31 5.24
CA LEU A 488 2.99 10.97 5.80
C LEU A 488 4.29 10.62 6.49
N GLU A 489 4.22 10.24 7.75
CA GLU A 489 5.37 9.75 8.51
C GLU A 489 5.29 8.22 8.66
N VAL A 490 6.30 7.52 8.12
CA VAL A 490 6.47 6.07 8.20
C VAL A 490 7.86 5.77 8.72
N LYS A 491 7.96 5.01 9.81
CA LYS A 491 9.24 4.66 10.46
C LYS A 491 10.14 5.90 10.71
N GLY A 492 9.53 7.02 11.11
CA GLY A 492 10.24 8.27 11.40
C GLY A 492 10.71 9.06 10.17
N VAL A 493 10.47 8.56 8.97
CA VAL A 493 10.74 9.29 7.72
C VAL A 493 9.47 9.99 7.25
N ARG A 494 9.59 11.25 6.85
CA ARG A 494 8.47 12.06 6.37
C ARG A 494 8.48 12.14 4.85
N TYR A 495 7.31 11.92 4.27
CA TYR A 495 7.07 11.97 2.84
C TYR A 495 6.01 13.04 2.55
N PRO A 496 6.25 13.95 1.60
CA PRO A 496 5.23 14.91 1.18
C PRO A 496 3.96 14.20 0.73
N LEU A 497 2.80 14.69 1.17
CA LEU A 497 1.51 14.19 0.73
C LEU A 497 0.92 15.14 -0.30
N ARG A 498 0.50 14.61 -1.43
CA ARG A 498 -0.30 15.32 -2.44
C ARG A 498 -1.77 15.20 -2.09
N TRP A 499 -2.45 16.34 -2.00
CA TRP A 499 -3.87 16.36 -1.68
C TRP A 499 -4.71 15.83 -2.85
N ALA A 500 -5.68 14.98 -2.55
CA ALA A 500 -6.59 14.38 -3.55
C ALA A 500 -7.84 15.25 -3.75
N CYS A 501 -7.68 16.54 -3.98
CA CYS A 501 -8.79 17.49 -4.18
C CYS A 501 -8.68 18.20 -5.54
N ARG A 502 -9.82 18.72 -6.01
CA ARG A 502 -9.91 19.50 -7.25
C ARG A 502 -9.43 20.94 -7.10
N GLN A 503 -9.33 21.42 -5.86
CA GLN A 503 -8.80 22.74 -5.56
C GLN A 503 -7.31 22.80 -5.93
N ARG A 504 -6.88 23.99 -6.34
CA ARG A 504 -5.49 24.20 -6.73
C ARG A 504 -4.54 23.91 -5.56
N VAL A 505 -3.70 22.92 -5.76
CA VAL A 505 -2.57 22.62 -4.89
C VAL A 505 -1.37 23.46 -5.36
N ASN A 506 -0.67 24.09 -4.44
CA ASN A 506 0.54 24.84 -4.75
C ASN A 506 1.66 23.89 -5.23
N PRO A 507 2.67 24.40 -5.97
CA PRO A 507 3.78 23.56 -6.45
C PRO A 507 4.56 22.84 -5.33
N ASP A 508 4.55 23.37 -4.12
CA ASP A 508 5.16 22.79 -2.92
C ASP A 508 4.26 21.75 -2.21
N GLY A 509 3.10 21.40 -2.79
CA GLY A 509 2.14 20.46 -2.24
C GLY A 509 1.22 21.04 -1.17
N THR A 510 1.31 22.32 -0.87
CA THR A 510 0.43 22.97 0.13
C THR A 510 -0.90 23.42 -0.46
N LEU A 511 -1.90 23.60 0.41
CA LEU A 511 -3.16 24.28 0.09
C LEU A 511 -3.18 25.66 0.72
N SER A 512 -3.46 26.70 -0.06
CA SER A 512 -3.65 28.04 0.45
C SER A 512 -4.95 28.10 1.24
N LEU A 513 -4.88 28.56 2.50
CA LEU A 513 -6.06 28.77 3.33
C LEU A 513 -6.74 30.08 2.91
N ARG A 514 -8.05 30.01 2.72
CA ARG A 514 -8.85 31.19 2.39
C ARG A 514 -9.68 31.54 3.61
N HIS A 515 -9.73 32.82 3.92
CA HIS A 515 -10.73 33.37 4.84
C HIS A 515 -11.93 33.83 4.02
N ASN A 516 -13.12 33.59 4.46
CA ASN A 516 -14.39 33.86 3.76
C ASN A 516 -14.58 32.98 2.51
N TYR A 517 -14.88 31.71 2.75
CA TYR A 517 -15.28 30.77 1.68
C TYR A 517 -16.55 31.29 1.00
N ASN A 518 -16.49 31.45 -0.33
CA ASN A 518 -17.66 31.71 -1.16
C ASN A 518 -17.95 30.46 -2.02
N PRO A 519 -19.09 29.78 -1.81
CA PRO A 519 -19.47 28.60 -2.59
C PRO A 519 -19.70 28.89 -4.07
N ASP A 520 -20.04 30.14 -4.42
CA ASP A 520 -20.31 30.55 -5.79
C ASP A 520 -19.04 30.90 -6.59
N GLN A 521 -17.89 30.93 -5.94
CA GLN A 521 -16.62 31.10 -6.64
C GLN A 521 -16.22 29.79 -7.33
N PRO A 522 -15.85 29.84 -8.62
CA PRO A 522 -15.36 28.66 -9.30
C PRO A 522 -14.14 28.08 -8.58
N LEU A 523 -14.06 26.76 -8.58
CA LEU A 523 -12.88 26.02 -8.10
C LEU A 523 -11.68 26.44 -8.97
N VAL A 524 -10.79 27.25 -8.43
CA VAL A 524 -9.59 27.76 -9.13
C VAL A 524 -8.38 26.94 -8.69
#